data_e4e9ac9e3ac5ca13763aaf7057297703
#
_entry.id   e4e9ac9e3ac5ca13763aaf7057297703
#
_cell.length_a   1.000
_cell.length_b   1.000
_cell.length_c   1.000
_cell.angle_alpha   90.00
_cell.angle_beta   90.00
_cell.angle_gamma   90.00
#
_symmetry.space_group_name_H-M   'P 1'
#
loop_
_entity.id
_entity.type
_entity.pdbx_description
1 polymer ?
#
loop_
_entity_poly.entity_id
_entity_poly.type
_entity_poly.pdbx_seq_one_letter_code
_entity_poly.pdbx_strand_id
1 'polypeptide(L)'
;VGACVGGFFRAPAQPEVDHVLEQLHAALPEAEELVAWSAALAIPDDQQAFTSVSLRHDTDYPLAEGRIVSDAGLDIPVDRVEQHFSEEHRPQSTALFSLLDGKPYLVGPLARLNLNLDRLPASSLALLKQSGIPFPNGNMFLSLFARALEIHIAIVEAIRLLEAYRQPSRPHTEVKVKAGVGYGATEAPRGLLWHRYEVDRDGLISAARIVPPTSQNQARIETDLHDSLMSFGLQQADDALRLRAETVIRNYDPCISCATHFLKIDAKRR
;
A
#
# COMPACT_ATOMS: atom_id res chain seq x y z
N VAL A 1 11.80 6.09 21.90
CA VAL A 1 11.00 7.00 21.07
C VAL A 1 9.71 6.29 20.70
N GLY A 2 8.57 6.84 21.03
CA GLY A 2 7.26 6.30 20.67
C GLY A 2 6.40 7.43 20.10
N ALA A 3 5.59 7.12 19.07
CA ALA A 3 4.64 8.07 18.50
C ALA A 3 3.46 8.30 19.45
N CYS A 4 2.97 9.51 19.52
CA CYS A 4 1.73 9.90 20.20
C CYS A 4 0.97 10.91 19.36
N VAL A 5 -0.25 11.21 19.75
CA VAL A 5 -1.01 12.26 19.07
C VAL A 5 -0.26 13.60 19.18
N GLY A 6 0.01 14.22 18.04
CA GLY A 6 0.74 15.48 17.96
C GLY A 6 2.28 15.35 17.88
N GLY A 7 2.84 14.14 17.85
CA GLY A 7 4.29 13.94 17.73
C GLY A 7 4.82 12.67 18.39
N PHE A 8 5.78 12.82 19.29
CA PHE A 8 6.44 11.71 19.97
C PHE A 8 6.35 11.88 21.50
N PHE A 9 6.41 10.77 22.24
CA PHE A 9 6.57 10.83 23.69
C PHE A 9 7.93 11.45 24.10
N ARG A 10 8.97 11.19 23.29
CA ARG A 10 10.31 11.77 23.43
C ARG A 10 10.90 12.00 22.04
N ALA A 11 11.36 13.20 21.78
CA ALA A 11 12.07 13.49 20.54
C ALA A 11 13.36 12.65 20.46
N PRO A 12 13.71 12.07 19.30
CA PRO A 12 14.99 11.43 19.10
C PRO A 12 16.14 12.39 19.38
N ALA A 13 17.17 11.91 20.09
CA ALA A 13 18.40 12.67 20.25
C ALA A 13 19.29 12.52 19.01
N GLN A 14 20.15 13.49 18.73
CA GLN A 14 21.00 13.45 17.53
C GLN A 14 21.83 12.15 17.41
N PRO A 15 22.45 11.60 18.47
CA PRO A 15 23.18 10.33 18.35
C PRO A 15 22.31 9.13 17.97
N GLU A 16 21.01 9.14 18.31
CA GLU A 16 20.08 8.10 17.91
C GLU A 16 19.77 8.21 16.41
N VAL A 17 19.64 9.44 15.91
CA VAL A 17 19.44 9.74 14.49
C VAL A 17 20.68 9.35 13.68
N ASP A 18 21.86 9.73 14.14
CA ASP A 18 23.12 9.43 13.47
C ASP A 18 23.35 7.91 13.36
N HIS A 19 23.03 7.15 14.40
CA HIS A 19 23.11 5.70 14.40
C HIS A 19 22.17 5.07 13.36
N VAL A 20 20.91 5.54 13.27
CA VAL A 20 19.96 5.04 12.26
C VAL A 20 20.39 5.42 10.84
N LEU A 21 20.94 6.63 10.66
CA LEU A 21 21.50 7.05 9.37
C LEU A 21 22.63 6.13 8.89
N GLU A 22 23.57 5.77 9.80
CA GLU A 22 24.65 4.83 9.48
C GLU A 22 24.09 3.46 9.01
N GLN A 23 23.06 2.95 9.71
CA GLN A 23 22.40 1.69 9.31
C GLN A 23 21.71 1.79 7.96
N LEU A 24 21.00 2.89 7.67
CA LEU A 24 20.33 3.10 6.40
C LEU A 24 21.33 3.22 5.23
N HIS A 25 22.43 3.94 5.43
CA HIS A 25 23.49 4.01 4.43
C HIS A 25 24.14 2.64 4.17
N ALA A 26 24.30 1.82 5.20
CA ALA A 26 24.82 0.45 5.06
C ALA A 26 23.84 -0.47 4.32
N ALA A 27 22.52 -0.28 4.48
CA ALA A 27 21.48 -1.07 3.84
C ALA A 27 21.20 -0.68 2.37
N LEU A 28 21.63 0.51 1.95
CA LEU A 28 21.32 1.01 0.60
C LEU A 28 21.87 0.12 -0.52
N PRO A 29 23.14 -0.35 -0.48
CA PRO A 29 23.67 -1.28 -1.50
C PRO A 29 22.90 -2.62 -1.56
N GLU A 30 22.45 -3.14 -0.42
CA GLU A 30 21.65 -4.36 -0.37
C GLU A 30 20.27 -4.16 -1.03
N ALA A 31 19.67 -2.98 -0.85
CA ALA A 31 18.42 -2.64 -1.53
C ALA A 31 18.61 -2.48 -3.05
N GLU A 32 19.72 -1.92 -3.52
CA GLU A 32 20.08 -1.86 -4.95
C GLU A 32 20.25 -3.27 -5.53
N GLU A 33 20.95 -4.16 -4.82
CA GLU A 33 21.10 -5.56 -5.22
C GLU A 33 19.77 -6.29 -5.27
N LEU A 34 18.87 -6.04 -4.30
CA LEU A 34 17.51 -6.60 -4.29
C LEU A 34 16.71 -6.16 -5.52
N VAL A 35 16.81 -4.90 -5.94
CA VAL A 35 16.17 -4.40 -7.17
C VAL A 35 16.72 -5.14 -8.40
N ALA A 36 18.05 -5.25 -8.52
CA ALA A 36 18.68 -5.93 -9.62
C ALA A 36 18.31 -7.42 -9.68
N TRP A 37 18.31 -8.10 -8.53
CA TRP A 37 17.90 -9.49 -8.40
C TRP A 37 16.44 -9.69 -8.83
N SER A 38 15.54 -8.84 -8.35
CA SER A 38 14.10 -8.94 -8.66
C SER A 38 13.81 -8.68 -10.15
N ALA A 39 14.59 -7.80 -10.79
CA ALA A 39 14.51 -7.55 -12.22
C ALA A 39 14.96 -8.73 -13.09
N ALA A 40 15.87 -9.55 -12.58
CA ALA A 40 16.43 -10.72 -13.30
C ALA A 40 15.58 -11.99 -13.16
N LEU A 41 14.51 -11.96 -12.36
CA LEU A 41 13.63 -13.12 -12.18
C LEU A 41 12.87 -13.47 -13.46
N ALA A 42 12.82 -14.75 -13.79
CA ALA A 42 11.94 -15.25 -14.84
C ALA A 42 10.50 -15.28 -14.34
N ILE A 43 9.74 -14.23 -14.65
CA ILE A 43 8.32 -14.10 -14.29
C ILE A 43 7.42 -14.43 -15.48
N PRO A 44 6.17 -14.93 -15.25
CA PRO A 44 5.19 -15.13 -16.30
C PRO A 44 4.84 -13.80 -17.00
N ASP A 45 4.63 -13.85 -18.32
CA ASP A 45 4.01 -12.75 -19.04
C ASP A 45 2.48 -12.86 -18.90
N ASP A 46 1.91 -12.06 -18.02
CA ASP A 46 0.48 -12.08 -17.71
C ASP A 46 -0.04 -10.64 -17.63
N GLN A 47 -0.21 -10.04 -18.81
CA GLN A 47 -0.70 -8.67 -18.95
C GLN A 47 -2.20 -8.63 -18.72
N GLN A 48 -2.63 -7.78 -17.81
CA GLN A 48 -4.05 -7.58 -17.49
C GLN A 48 -4.41 -6.09 -17.49
N ALA A 49 -5.69 -5.82 -17.75
CA ALA A 49 -6.26 -4.49 -17.64
C ALA A 49 -6.86 -4.31 -16.24
N PHE A 50 -6.44 -3.27 -15.53
CA PHE A 50 -7.00 -2.88 -14.23
C PHE A 50 -6.90 -1.37 -14.04
N THR A 51 -7.73 -0.85 -13.15
CA THR A 51 -7.62 0.53 -12.69
C THR A 51 -6.67 0.59 -11.50
N SER A 52 -5.59 1.33 -11.64
CA SER A 52 -4.67 1.62 -10.55
C SER A 52 -5.19 2.77 -9.69
N VAL A 53 -5.07 2.65 -8.37
CA VAL A 53 -5.39 3.70 -7.39
C VAL A 53 -4.24 3.84 -6.41
N SER A 54 -3.83 5.06 -6.13
CA SER A 54 -2.83 5.39 -5.10
C SER A 54 -2.99 6.82 -4.58
N LEU A 55 -2.21 7.16 -3.56
CA LEU A 55 -1.94 8.56 -3.28
C LEU A 55 -1.05 9.16 -4.39
N ARG A 56 -1.16 10.47 -4.56
CA ARG A 56 -0.26 11.29 -5.35
C ARG A 56 0.06 12.56 -4.58
N HIS A 57 1.35 12.81 -4.37
CA HIS A 57 1.86 14.03 -3.76
C HIS A 57 2.36 15.01 -4.83
N ASP A 58 2.36 16.31 -4.53
CA ASP A 58 2.70 17.33 -5.53
C ASP A 58 4.17 17.26 -5.94
N THR A 59 5.07 16.87 -5.05
CA THR A 59 6.53 16.88 -5.26
C THR A 59 7.20 15.53 -5.06
N ASP A 60 6.79 14.77 -4.06
CA ASP A 60 7.50 13.58 -3.60
C ASP A 60 6.78 12.29 -4.00
N TYR A 61 7.48 11.16 -3.96
CA TYR A 61 6.83 9.86 -4.05
C TYR A 61 5.90 9.66 -2.85
N PRO A 62 4.60 9.34 -3.06
CA PRO A 62 3.60 9.44 -2.00
C PRO A 62 3.76 8.30 -0.98
N LEU A 63 3.94 8.65 0.30
CA LEU A 63 3.97 7.70 1.41
C LEU A 63 2.97 8.06 2.50
N ALA A 64 3.00 9.28 3.01
CA ALA A 64 2.25 9.69 4.19
C ALA A 64 1.03 10.57 3.89
N GLU A 65 1.03 11.28 2.76
CA GLU A 65 -0.01 12.22 2.40
C GLU A 65 -0.13 12.39 0.88
N GLY A 66 -1.24 12.96 0.45
CA GLY A 66 -1.51 13.24 -0.96
C GLY A 66 -3.01 13.22 -1.27
N ARG A 67 -3.33 13.40 -2.53
CA ARG A 67 -4.66 13.22 -3.09
C ARG A 67 -4.81 11.77 -3.57
N ILE A 68 -6.01 11.23 -3.58
CA ILE A 68 -6.27 9.90 -4.12
C ILE A 68 -6.53 10.04 -5.61
N VAL A 69 -5.72 9.36 -6.41
CA VAL A 69 -5.78 9.41 -7.88
C VAL A 69 -5.95 8.02 -8.48
N SER A 70 -6.41 7.98 -9.73
CA SER A 70 -6.42 6.75 -10.55
C SER A 70 -6.04 7.06 -12.00
N ASP A 71 -5.60 6.02 -12.72
CA ASP A 71 -5.41 6.05 -14.17
C ASP A 71 -6.73 6.12 -14.97
N ALA A 72 -7.88 5.94 -14.28
CA ALA A 72 -9.22 6.12 -14.84
C ALA A 72 -9.78 7.56 -14.65
N GLY A 73 -8.93 8.52 -14.20
CA GLY A 73 -9.31 9.93 -14.10
C GLY A 73 -9.85 10.38 -12.74
N LEU A 74 -9.80 9.53 -11.71
CA LEU A 74 -10.10 9.98 -10.34
C LEU A 74 -8.99 10.91 -9.85
N ASP A 75 -9.38 12.02 -9.23
CA ASP A 75 -8.50 12.92 -8.47
C ASP A 75 -9.29 13.62 -7.37
N ILE A 76 -9.24 13.08 -6.15
CA ILE A 76 -10.04 13.54 -5.03
C ILE A 76 -9.22 13.75 -3.75
N PRO A 77 -9.63 14.68 -2.88
CA PRO A 77 -9.09 14.76 -1.53
C PRO A 77 -9.60 13.59 -0.68
N VAL A 78 -8.87 13.28 0.40
CA VAL A 78 -9.11 12.10 1.25
C VAL A 78 -10.46 12.09 1.97
N ASP A 79 -11.11 13.23 2.13
CA ASP A 79 -12.44 13.37 2.73
C ASP A 79 -13.60 13.06 1.76
N ARG A 80 -13.29 12.77 0.50
CA ARG A 80 -14.28 12.44 -0.55
C ARG A 80 -14.34 10.97 -0.92
N VAL A 81 -13.56 10.12 -0.25
CA VAL A 81 -13.48 8.68 -0.54
C VAL A 81 -14.86 8.02 -0.57
N GLU A 82 -15.72 8.30 0.40
CA GLU A 82 -17.05 7.68 0.52
C GLU A 82 -18.03 8.03 -0.62
N GLN A 83 -17.68 8.99 -1.47
CA GLN A 83 -18.48 9.33 -2.66
C GLN A 83 -18.20 8.41 -3.85
N HIS A 84 -17.04 7.75 -3.88
CA HIS A 84 -16.57 6.91 -4.99
C HIS A 84 -16.31 5.46 -4.57
N PHE A 85 -15.93 5.24 -3.30
CA PHE A 85 -15.57 3.93 -2.80
C PHE A 85 -16.66 3.36 -1.92
N SER A 86 -17.13 2.17 -2.27
CA SER A 86 -18.10 1.39 -1.51
C SER A 86 -17.47 0.09 -1.01
N GLU A 87 -17.95 -0.41 0.12
CA GLU A 87 -17.58 -1.72 0.64
C GLU A 87 -18.80 -2.62 0.67
N GLU A 88 -18.65 -3.85 0.25
CA GLU A 88 -19.68 -4.88 0.28
C GLU A 88 -19.19 -6.16 0.93
N HIS A 89 -20.09 -6.91 1.53
CA HIS A 89 -19.82 -8.25 2.04
C HIS A 89 -20.38 -9.28 1.07
N ARG A 90 -19.55 -10.27 0.71
CA ARG A 90 -19.93 -11.38 -0.16
C ARG A 90 -20.06 -12.67 0.63
N PRO A 91 -21.05 -13.54 0.34
CA PRO A 91 -21.33 -14.75 1.13
C PRO A 91 -20.16 -15.73 1.24
N GLN A 92 -19.31 -15.78 0.21
CA GLN A 92 -18.15 -16.69 0.14
C GLN A 92 -16.92 -16.20 0.91
N SER A 93 -16.92 -14.98 1.43
CA SER A 93 -15.73 -14.38 2.03
C SER A 93 -16.02 -13.76 3.40
N THR A 94 -15.05 -13.81 4.30
CA THR A 94 -15.02 -13.05 5.56
C THR A 94 -14.41 -11.67 5.39
N ALA A 95 -13.79 -11.39 4.23
CA ALA A 95 -13.26 -10.09 3.88
C ALA A 95 -14.35 -9.19 3.30
N LEU A 96 -14.24 -7.86 3.53
CA LEU A 96 -14.96 -6.86 2.77
C LEU A 96 -14.33 -6.69 1.39
N PHE A 97 -15.15 -6.34 0.43
CA PHE A 97 -14.76 -6.02 -0.94
C PHE A 97 -14.96 -4.52 -1.15
N SER A 98 -13.87 -3.80 -1.34
CA SER A 98 -13.95 -2.39 -1.71
C SER A 98 -14.00 -2.24 -3.23
N LEU A 99 -14.88 -1.38 -3.72
CA LEU A 99 -15.11 -1.11 -5.14
C LEU A 99 -15.02 0.38 -5.41
N LEU A 100 -14.39 0.76 -6.51
CA LEU A 100 -14.38 2.12 -7.05
C LEU A 100 -15.49 2.27 -8.08
N ASP A 101 -16.50 3.10 -7.80
CA ASP A 101 -17.70 3.26 -8.65
C ASP A 101 -18.27 1.91 -9.10
N GLY A 102 -18.35 0.96 -8.16
CA GLY A 102 -18.87 -0.39 -8.37
C GLY A 102 -17.95 -1.37 -9.13
N LYS A 103 -16.67 -1.02 -9.37
CA LYS A 103 -15.71 -1.85 -10.11
C LYS A 103 -14.50 -2.23 -9.28
N PRO A 104 -13.89 -3.42 -9.52
CA PRO A 104 -12.60 -3.80 -8.96
C PRO A 104 -11.50 -2.82 -9.37
N TYR A 105 -10.56 -2.58 -8.47
CA TYR A 105 -9.37 -1.75 -8.71
C TYR A 105 -8.15 -2.33 -7.98
N LEU A 106 -6.98 -1.84 -8.32
CA LEU A 106 -5.70 -2.24 -7.75
C LEU A 106 -5.12 -1.12 -6.88
N VAL A 107 -4.69 -1.45 -5.67
CA VAL A 107 -3.79 -0.63 -4.85
C VAL A 107 -2.51 -1.39 -4.55
N GLY A 108 -1.45 -0.69 -4.17
CA GLY A 108 -0.18 -1.28 -3.77
C GLY A 108 0.99 -0.92 -4.67
N PRO A 109 2.14 -1.60 -4.53
CA PRO A 109 3.38 -1.20 -5.16
C PRO A 109 3.28 -0.99 -6.67
N LEU A 110 2.64 -1.90 -7.40
CA LEU A 110 2.48 -1.79 -8.85
C LEU A 110 1.62 -0.58 -9.23
N ALA A 111 0.49 -0.37 -8.56
CA ALA A 111 -0.39 0.77 -8.80
C ALA A 111 0.30 2.11 -8.48
N ARG A 112 0.99 2.18 -7.32
CA ARG A 112 1.75 3.38 -6.94
C ARG A 112 2.82 3.72 -7.97
N LEU A 113 3.60 2.73 -8.39
CA LEU A 113 4.65 2.93 -9.36
C LEU A 113 4.07 3.38 -10.71
N ASN A 114 2.98 2.75 -11.18
CA ASN A 114 2.31 3.14 -12.43
C ASN A 114 1.83 4.60 -12.42
N LEU A 115 1.39 5.10 -11.27
CA LEU A 115 0.81 6.45 -11.14
C LEU A 115 1.81 7.55 -10.78
N ASN A 116 3.03 7.19 -10.29
CA ASN A 116 3.96 8.14 -9.69
C ASN A 116 5.40 8.04 -10.24
N LEU A 117 5.59 7.60 -11.48
CA LEU A 117 6.93 7.48 -12.11
C LEU A 117 7.70 8.79 -12.10
N ASP A 118 7.01 9.91 -12.28
CA ASP A 118 7.57 11.26 -12.31
C ASP A 118 7.91 11.80 -10.91
N ARG A 119 7.62 11.06 -9.87
CA ARG A 119 7.92 11.39 -8.45
C ARG A 119 9.02 10.53 -7.85
N LEU A 120 9.61 9.64 -8.63
CA LEU A 120 10.70 8.78 -8.16
C LEU A 120 11.94 9.60 -7.79
N PRO A 121 12.61 9.29 -6.67
CA PRO A 121 13.96 9.80 -6.42
C PRO A 121 14.90 9.48 -7.58
N ALA A 122 15.86 10.35 -7.85
CA ALA A 122 16.75 10.22 -9.02
C ALA A 122 17.51 8.88 -9.05
N SER A 123 17.97 8.39 -7.88
CA SER A 123 18.65 7.10 -7.76
C SER A 123 17.71 5.92 -8.06
N SER A 124 16.47 5.95 -7.55
CA SER A 124 15.47 4.92 -7.81
C SER A 124 15.03 4.90 -9.28
N LEU A 125 14.90 6.08 -9.90
CA LEU A 125 14.63 6.19 -11.34
C LEU A 125 15.78 5.62 -12.19
N ALA A 126 17.03 5.78 -11.75
CA ALA A 126 18.17 5.19 -12.43
C ALA A 126 18.14 3.65 -12.37
N LEU A 127 17.81 3.07 -11.20
CA LEU A 127 17.65 1.61 -11.06
C LEU A 127 16.49 1.08 -11.93
N LEU A 128 15.36 1.78 -11.97
CA LEU A 128 14.25 1.43 -12.84
C LEU A 128 14.70 1.41 -14.32
N LYS A 129 15.42 2.42 -14.78
CA LYS A 129 15.93 2.48 -16.15
C LYS A 129 16.94 1.36 -16.44
N GLN A 130 17.82 1.04 -15.49
CA GLN A 130 18.79 -0.06 -15.62
C GLN A 130 18.13 -1.42 -15.73
N SER A 131 16.99 -1.64 -15.07
CA SER A 131 16.24 -2.89 -15.15
C SER A 131 15.72 -3.20 -16.55
N GLY A 132 15.52 -2.18 -17.39
CA GLY A 132 14.90 -2.31 -18.71
C GLY A 132 13.41 -2.65 -18.70
N ILE A 133 12.78 -2.74 -17.52
CA ILE A 133 11.35 -3.05 -17.38
C ILE A 133 10.52 -1.79 -17.67
N PRO A 134 9.61 -1.84 -18.67
CA PRO A 134 8.78 -0.68 -19.00
C PRO A 134 7.69 -0.46 -17.94
N PHE A 135 7.43 0.81 -17.62
CA PHE A 135 6.30 1.24 -16.80
C PHE A 135 5.61 2.45 -17.47
N PRO A 136 4.29 2.63 -17.30
CA PRO A 136 3.36 1.79 -16.52
C PRO A 136 3.22 0.38 -17.10
N ASN A 137 2.86 -0.59 -16.24
CA ASN A 137 2.80 -2.01 -16.61
C ASN A 137 1.57 -2.71 -16.01
N GLY A 138 0.96 -3.62 -16.79
CA GLY A 138 -0.22 -4.39 -16.42
C GLY A 138 0.07 -5.81 -15.91
N ASN A 139 1.34 -6.21 -15.79
CA ASN A 139 1.69 -7.54 -15.32
C ASN A 139 1.84 -7.56 -13.79
N MET A 140 0.90 -8.22 -13.09
CA MET A 140 0.90 -8.31 -11.63
C MET A 140 2.14 -9.02 -11.05
N PHE A 141 2.82 -9.89 -11.82
CA PHE A 141 4.06 -10.52 -11.36
C PHE A 141 5.20 -9.50 -11.18
N LEU A 142 5.13 -8.34 -11.81
CA LEU A 142 6.04 -7.22 -11.57
C LEU A 142 5.79 -6.48 -10.25
N SER A 143 4.75 -6.83 -9.49
CA SER A 143 4.54 -6.30 -8.15
C SER A 143 5.70 -6.60 -7.20
N LEU A 144 6.40 -7.73 -7.41
CA LEU A 144 7.62 -8.08 -6.67
C LEU A 144 8.75 -7.08 -6.96
N PHE A 145 9.00 -6.78 -8.24
CA PHE A 145 9.97 -5.76 -8.64
C PHE A 145 9.60 -4.37 -8.13
N ALA A 146 8.32 -3.97 -8.27
CA ALA A 146 7.84 -2.69 -7.77
C ALA A 146 8.07 -2.57 -6.25
N ARG A 147 7.84 -3.65 -5.49
CA ARG A 147 8.07 -3.71 -4.05
C ARG A 147 9.55 -3.60 -3.68
N ALA A 148 10.43 -4.27 -4.43
CA ALA A 148 11.88 -4.13 -4.25
C ALA A 148 12.36 -2.69 -4.50
N LEU A 149 11.86 -2.05 -5.56
CA LEU A 149 12.16 -0.65 -5.85
C LEU A 149 11.63 0.28 -4.76
N GLU A 150 10.45 0.02 -4.20
CA GLU A 150 9.89 0.82 -3.09
C GLU A 150 10.67 0.66 -1.78
N ILE A 151 11.29 -0.48 -1.53
CA ILE A 151 12.24 -0.64 -0.40
C ILE A 151 13.41 0.33 -0.57
N HIS A 152 13.99 0.40 -1.77
CA HIS A 152 15.04 1.37 -2.06
C HIS A 152 14.54 2.81 -1.91
N ILE A 153 13.35 3.17 -2.43
CA ILE A 153 12.74 4.49 -2.29
C ILE A 153 12.57 4.84 -0.80
N ALA A 154 12.07 3.91 0.00
CA ALA A 154 11.84 4.14 1.43
C ALA A 154 13.14 4.40 2.20
N ILE A 155 14.24 3.70 1.85
CA ILE A 155 15.56 3.94 2.45
C ILE A 155 16.09 5.32 2.05
N VAL A 156 16.03 5.67 0.76
CA VAL A 156 16.46 6.98 0.25
C VAL A 156 15.69 8.11 0.93
N GLU A 157 14.36 7.97 1.06
CA GLU A 157 13.52 8.97 1.69
C GLU A 157 13.78 9.06 3.20
N ALA A 158 13.98 7.93 3.89
CA ALA A 158 14.34 7.91 5.29
C ALA A 158 15.69 8.62 5.55
N ILE A 159 16.70 8.40 4.71
CA ILE A 159 17.98 9.11 4.77
C ILE A 159 17.75 10.61 4.61
N ARG A 160 17.03 11.04 3.57
CA ARG A 160 16.73 12.45 3.31
C ARG A 160 16.05 13.13 4.50
N LEU A 161 15.07 12.48 5.11
CA LEU A 161 14.32 12.99 6.24
C LEU A 161 15.18 13.09 7.50
N LEU A 162 16.03 12.10 7.77
CA LEU A 162 16.89 12.07 8.95
C LEU A 162 18.06 13.07 8.82
N GLU A 163 18.63 13.26 7.64
CA GLU A 163 19.64 14.31 7.38
C GLU A 163 19.08 15.71 7.61
N ALA A 164 17.81 15.91 7.25
CA ALA A 164 17.10 17.17 7.50
C ALA A 164 16.61 17.32 8.94
N TYR A 165 16.67 16.26 9.75
CA TYR A 165 16.16 16.29 11.12
C TYR A 165 16.87 17.32 11.98
N ARG A 166 16.09 18.04 12.78
CA ARG A 166 16.58 18.93 13.84
C ARG A 166 15.74 18.65 15.09
N GLN A 167 16.40 18.31 16.18
CA GLN A 167 15.70 17.99 17.42
C GLN A 167 14.78 19.14 17.83
N PRO A 168 13.46 18.93 17.93
CA PRO A 168 12.54 19.98 18.32
C PRO A 168 12.66 20.28 19.82
N SER A 169 12.33 21.51 20.21
CA SER A 169 12.33 21.95 21.63
C SER A 169 11.23 21.21 22.44
N ARG A 170 10.20 20.70 21.79
CA ARG A 170 9.14 19.90 22.41
C ARG A 170 8.92 18.64 21.56
N PRO A 171 8.72 17.46 22.18
CA PRO A 171 8.57 16.22 21.43
C PRO A 171 7.20 16.10 20.73
N HIS A 172 6.20 16.82 21.18
CA HIS A 172 4.85 16.85 20.61
C HIS A 172 4.19 18.22 20.80
N THR A 173 3.19 18.48 20.00
CA THR A 173 2.28 19.63 20.17
C THR A 173 1.18 19.27 21.17
N GLU A 174 0.73 20.26 21.96
CA GLU A 174 -0.43 20.08 22.83
C GLU A 174 -1.70 19.95 21.97
N VAL A 175 -2.39 18.83 22.12
CA VAL A 175 -3.64 18.56 21.39
C VAL A 175 -4.82 18.92 22.28
N LYS A 176 -5.67 19.84 21.81
CA LYS A 176 -6.93 20.16 22.45
C LYS A 176 -8.04 19.30 21.81
N VAL A 177 -8.73 18.56 22.67
CA VAL A 177 -9.88 17.76 22.24
C VAL A 177 -10.98 18.67 21.69
N LYS A 178 -11.49 18.30 20.51
CA LYS A 178 -12.62 18.99 19.86
C LYS A 178 -13.46 17.96 19.12
N ALA A 179 -14.77 17.99 19.33
CA ALA A 179 -15.67 17.17 18.53
C ALA A 179 -15.53 17.46 17.03
N GLY A 180 -15.53 16.42 16.22
CA GLY A 180 -15.41 16.57 14.78
C GLY A 180 -15.17 15.25 14.06
N VAL A 181 -15.04 15.34 12.74
CA VAL A 181 -14.70 14.23 11.87
C VAL A 181 -13.31 14.47 11.29
N GLY A 182 -12.46 13.46 11.36
CA GLY A 182 -11.12 13.46 10.78
C GLY A 182 -10.97 12.38 9.73
N TYR A 183 -10.21 12.68 8.69
CA TYR A 183 -9.88 11.77 7.59
C TYR A 183 -8.37 11.69 7.44
N GLY A 184 -7.88 10.50 7.07
CA GLY A 184 -6.47 10.29 6.78
C GLY A 184 -6.28 9.19 5.76
N ALA A 185 -5.26 9.33 4.94
CA ALA A 185 -4.83 8.28 4.04
C ALA A 185 -3.29 8.25 3.98
N THR A 186 -2.75 7.05 4.01
CA THR A 186 -1.32 6.78 3.85
C THR A 186 -1.12 5.61 2.91
N GLU A 187 0.06 5.51 2.33
CA GLU A 187 0.46 4.33 1.60
C GLU A 187 1.13 3.34 2.55
N ALA A 188 0.42 2.26 2.85
CA ALA A 188 0.99 1.10 3.54
C ALA A 188 1.78 0.23 2.53
N PRO A 189 2.63 -0.73 2.97
CA PRO A 189 3.38 -1.59 2.06
C PRO A 189 2.51 -2.29 1.00
N ARG A 190 1.26 -2.63 1.35
CA ARG A 190 0.31 -3.34 0.48
C ARG A 190 -0.64 -2.43 -0.28
N GLY A 191 -0.58 -1.12 -0.06
CA GLY A 191 -1.40 -0.13 -0.77
C GLY A 191 -2.04 0.92 0.13
N LEU A 192 -2.96 1.64 -0.45
CA LEU A 192 -3.68 2.74 0.18
C LEU A 192 -4.40 2.28 1.46
N LEU A 193 -4.12 2.92 2.58
CA LEU A 193 -4.81 2.74 3.85
C LEU A 193 -5.56 4.02 4.16
N TRP A 194 -6.89 3.93 4.23
CA TRP A 194 -7.75 5.08 4.50
C TRP A 194 -8.48 4.94 5.83
N HIS A 195 -8.59 6.04 6.55
CA HIS A 195 -9.22 6.13 7.86
C HIS A 195 -10.20 7.31 7.92
N ARG A 196 -11.31 7.10 8.61
CA ARG A 196 -12.26 8.12 9.04
C ARG A 196 -12.62 7.88 10.50
N TYR A 197 -12.56 8.93 11.32
CA TYR A 197 -12.96 8.88 12.70
C TYR A 197 -13.91 10.03 13.03
N GLU A 198 -14.94 9.74 13.82
CA GLU A 198 -15.76 10.75 14.49
C GLU A 198 -15.39 10.76 15.97
N VAL A 199 -15.12 11.94 16.50
CA VAL A 199 -14.72 12.16 17.89
C VAL A 199 -15.73 13.08 18.55
N ASP A 200 -16.18 12.72 19.75
CA ASP A 200 -17.10 13.51 20.54
C ASP A 200 -16.38 14.62 21.34
N ARG A 201 -17.13 15.35 22.18
CA ARG A 201 -16.61 16.47 22.99
C ARG A 201 -15.63 16.02 24.07
N ASP A 202 -15.73 14.77 24.51
CA ASP A 202 -14.89 14.17 25.54
C ASP A 202 -13.63 13.50 24.94
N GLY A 203 -13.49 13.52 23.62
CA GLY A 203 -12.37 12.91 22.89
C GLY A 203 -12.52 11.42 22.65
N LEU A 204 -13.71 10.88 22.86
CA LEU A 204 -13.99 9.48 22.58
C LEU A 204 -14.40 9.30 21.12
N ILE A 205 -13.99 8.19 20.53
CA ILE A 205 -14.34 7.82 19.15
C ILE A 205 -15.80 7.32 19.17
N SER A 206 -16.70 8.06 18.54
CA SER A 206 -18.11 7.68 18.38
C SER A 206 -18.37 6.83 17.13
N ALA A 207 -17.55 7.00 16.09
CA ALA A 207 -17.57 6.16 14.89
C ALA A 207 -16.17 6.06 14.26
N ALA A 208 -15.88 4.91 13.66
CA ALA A 208 -14.63 4.69 12.90
C ALA A 208 -14.93 3.89 11.63
N ARG A 209 -14.25 4.24 10.55
CA ARG A 209 -14.18 3.44 9.33
C ARG A 209 -12.73 3.34 8.87
N ILE A 210 -12.27 2.10 8.68
CA ILE A 210 -10.90 1.81 8.26
C ILE A 210 -11.00 0.92 7.03
N VAL A 211 -10.42 1.36 5.91
CA VAL A 211 -10.40 0.61 4.66
C VAL A 211 -8.95 0.18 4.37
N PRO A 212 -8.59 -1.07 4.74
CA PRO A 212 -7.24 -1.57 4.55
C PRO A 212 -6.98 -1.98 3.09
N PRO A 213 -5.71 -1.99 2.63
CA PRO A 213 -5.39 -2.28 1.24
C PRO A 213 -5.80 -3.68 0.79
N THR A 214 -5.79 -4.68 1.66
CA THR A 214 -6.17 -6.04 1.28
C THR A 214 -7.65 -6.16 0.93
N SER A 215 -8.56 -5.48 1.65
CA SER A 215 -9.98 -5.44 1.27
C SER A 215 -10.21 -4.64 -0.03
N GLN A 216 -9.38 -3.65 -0.30
CA GLN A 216 -9.40 -2.91 -1.56
C GLN A 216 -8.99 -3.79 -2.76
N ASN A 217 -8.01 -4.66 -2.57
CA ASN A 217 -7.55 -5.58 -3.60
C ASN A 217 -8.43 -6.83 -3.74
N GLN A 218 -9.34 -7.15 -2.81
CA GLN A 218 -10.02 -8.45 -2.76
C GLN A 218 -10.79 -8.77 -4.05
N ALA A 219 -11.56 -7.82 -4.56
CA ALA A 219 -12.29 -8.00 -5.83
C ALA A 219 -11.34 -8.16 -7.02
N ARG A 220 -10.21 -7.46 -7.02
CA ARG A 220 -9.20 -7.55 -8.06
C ARG A 220 -8.48 -8.91 -8.02
N ILE A 221 -8.14 -9.41 -6.83
CA ILE A 221 -7.54 -10.74 -6.64
C ILE A 221 -8.41 -11.83 -7.26
N GLU A 222 -9.74 -11.80 -7.01
CA GLU A 222 -10.66 -12.79 -7.58
C GLU A 222 -10.72 -12.70 -9.11
N THR A 223 -10.76 -11.48 -9.66
CA THR A 223 -10.76 -11.26 -11.12
C THR A 223 -9.46 -11.76 -11.75
N ASP A 224 -8.32 -11.37 -11.19
CA ASP A 224 -7.00 -11.75 -11.68
C ASP A 224 -6.79 -13.28 -11.63
N LEU A 225 -7.20 -13.91 -10.54
CA LEU A 225 -7.14 -15.35 -10.38
C LEU A 225 -7.97 -16.06 -11.45
N HIS A 226 -9.21 -15.61 -11.67
CA HIS A 226 -10.09 -16.15 -12.71
C HIS A 226 -9.43 -16.03 -14.09
N ASP A 227 -9.02 -14.83 -14.49
CA ASP A 227 -8.51 -14.54 -15.82
C ASP A 227 -7.18 -15.26 -16.08
N SER A 228 -6.31 -15.31 -15.05
CA SER A 228 -5.04 -16.02 -15.12
C SER A 228 -5.21 -17.55 -15.26
N LEU A 229 -6.16 -18.15 -14.54
CA LEU A 229 -6.46 -19.57 -14.67
C LEU A 229 -7.11 -19.91 -16.02
N MET A 230 -8.01 -19.06 -16.52
CA MET A 230 -8.61 -19.24 -17.85
C MET A 230 -7.56 -19.15 -18.96
N SER A 231 -6.64 -18.21 -18.86
CA SER A 231 -5.52 -18.07 -19.80
C SER A 231 -4.53 -19.22 -19.72
N PHE A 232 -4.25 -19.73 -18.51
CA PHE A 232 -3.36 -20.86 -18.28
C PHE A 232 -3.93 -22.18 -18.81
N GLY A 233 -5.26 -22.31 -18.84
CA GLY A 233 -6.02 -23.45 -19.36
C GLY A 233 -6.42 -24.45 -18.29
N LEU A 234 -7.72 -24.58 -18.06
CA LEU A 234 -8.31 -25.43 -16.99
C LEU A 234 -8.10 -26.93 -17.19
N GLN A 235 -7.58 -27.39 -18.34
CA GLN A 235 -7.24 -28.78 -18.64
C GLN A 235 -5.84 -29.17 -18.11
N GLN A 236 -5.10 -28.26 -17.50
CA GLN A 236 -3.83 -28.57 -16.87
C GLN A 236 -4.01 -29.46 -15.64
N ALA A 237 -2.94 -30.15 -15.20
CA ALA A 237 -2.98 -30.95 -14.00
C ALA A 237 -3.31 -30.10 -12.75
N ASP A 238 -4.04 -30.70 -11.78
CA ASP A 238 -4.50 -30.01 -10.57
C ASP A 238 -3.37 -29.31 -9.81
N ASP A 239 -2.20 -29.95 -9.71
CA ASP A 239 -1.03 -29.36 -9.06
C ASP A 239 -0.50 -28.11 -9.79
N ALA A 240 -0.55 -28.10 -11.12
CA ALA A 240 -0.15 -26.94 -11.93
C ALA A 240 -1.16 -25.79 -11.78
N LEU A 241 -2.47 -26.10 -11.78
CA LEU A 241 -3.52 -25.12 -11.52
C LEU A 241 -3.40 -24.52 -10.12
N ARG A 242 -3.16 -25.36 -9.10
CA ARG A 242 -2.94 -24.92 -7.72
C ARG A 242 -1.73 -23.99 -7.62
N LEU A 243 -0.59 -24.39 -8.20
CA LEU A 243 0.63 -23.57 -8.18
C LEU A 243 0.40 -22.23 -8.87
N ARG A 244 -0.28 -22.21 -10.03
CA ARG A 244 -0.64 -20.98 -10.73
C ARG A 244 -1.50 -20.08 -9.86
N ALA A 245 -2.55 -20.61 -9.25
CA ALA A 245 -3.45 -19.88 -8.38
C ALA A 245 -2.72 -19.27 -7.17
N GLU A 246 -1.89 -20.08 -6.48
CA GLU A 246 -1.10 -19.62 -5.35
C GLU A 246 -0.12 -18.51 -5.74
N THR A 247 0.49 -18.59 -6.91
CA THR A 247 1.45 -17.60 -7.39
C THR A 247 0.75 -16.27 -7.69
N VAL A 248 -0.42 -16.32 -8.34
CA VAL A 248 -1.25 -15.11 -8.60
C VAL A 248 -1.64 -14.43 -7.29
N ILE A 249 -2.16 -15.18 -6.31
CA ILE A 249 -2.57 -14.61 -5.03
C ILE A 249 -1.38 -13.97 -4.29
N ARG A 250 -0.21 -14.61 -4.32
CA ARG A 250 1.01 -14.10 -3.66
C ARG A 250 1.52 -12.79 -4.25
N ASN A 251 1.21 -12.47 -5.51
CA ASN A 251 1.57 -11.16 -6.08
C ASN A 251 0.99 -9.97 -5.29
N TYR A 252 -0.15 -10.18 -4.64
CA TYR A 252 -0.84 -9.16 -3.85
C TYR A 252 -0.32 -9.04 -2.42
N ASP A 253 0.51 -10.01 -1.94
CA ASP A 253 0.97 -10.08 -0.55
C ASP A 253 -0.18 -9.89 0.46
N PRO A 254 -1.29 -10.69 0.35
CA PRO A 254 -2.50 -10.41 1.10
C PRO A 254 -2.30 -10.58 2.61
N CYS A 255 -2.77 -9.60 3.37
CA CYS A 255 -2.79 -9.64 4.83
C CYS A 255 -4.13 -10.22 5.31
N ILE A 256 -4.15 -11.47 5.75
CA ILE A 256 -5.38 -12.15 6.16
C ILE A 256 -6.04 -11.45 7.36
N SER A 257 -5.26 -11.07 8.36
CA SER A 257 -5.78 -10.35 9.54
C SER A 257 -6.35 -8.97 9.23
N CYS A 258 -5.85 -8.31 8.16
CA CYS A 258 -6.36 -7.01 7.73
C CYS A 258 -7.68 -7.13 6.95
N ALA A 259 -7.96 -8.29 6.38
CA ALA A 259 -9.14 -8.53 5.54
C ALA A 259 -10.29 -9.20 6.32
N THR A 260 -10.03 -9.84 7.46
CA THR A 260 -11.05 -10.54 8.24
C THR A 260 -11.77 -9.56 9.17
N HIS A 261 -12.96 -9.11 8.78
CA HIS A 261 -13.73 -8.12 9.55
C HIS A 261 -14.84 -8.69 10.41
N PHE A 262 -15.40 -9.87 10.07
CA PHE A 262 -16.52 -10.45 10.81
C PHE A 262 -16.35 -11.96 10.97
N LEU A 263 -16.26 -12.40 12.22
CA LEU A 263 -16.34 -13.80 12.58
C LEU A 263 -17.73 -14.08 13.17
N LYS A 264 -18.61 -14.80 12.46
CA LYS A 264 -19.83 -15.37 13.03
C LYS A 264 -19.50 -16.75 13.59
N ILE A 265 -19.58 -16.88 14.91
CA ILE A 265 -19.48 -18.17 15.58
C ILE A 265 -20.90 -18.67 15.87
N ASP A 266 -21.32 -19.74 15.21
CA ASP A 266 -22.55 -20.47 15.53
C ASP A 266 -22.17 -21.72 16.35
N ALA A 267 -22.08 -21.54 17.68
CA ALA A 267 -21.68 -22.61 18.59
C ALA A 267 -22.92 -23.36 19.04
N LYS A 268 -23.24 -24.50 18.42
CA LYS A 268 -24.19 -25.46 18.93
C LYS A 268 -23.56 -26.24 20.06
N ARG A 269 -23.87 -25.89 21.31
CA ARG A 269 -23.53 -26.69 22.49
C ARG A 269 -24.51 -27.85 22.59
N ARG A 270 -24.02 -29.11 22.55
CA ARG A 270 -24.78 -30.32 22.87
C ARG A 270 -24.82 -30.52 24.38
#